data_4a987ba42eac1f53040ffe8ad1ddf6f1
#
_entry.id   4a987ba42eac1f53040ffe8ad1ddf6f1
#
_cell.length_a   1.000
_cell.length_b   1.000
_cell.length_c   1.000
_cell.angle_alpha   90.00
_cell.angle_beta   90.00
_cell.angle_gamma   90.00
#
_symmetry.space_group_name_H-M   'P 1'
#
loop_
_entity.id
_entity.type
_entity.pdbx_description
1 polymer ?
#
loop_
_entity_poly.entity_id
_entity_poly.type
_entity_poly.pdbx_seq_one_letter_code
_entity_poly.pdbx_strand_id
1 'polypeptide(L)'
;PDLPFFSAPALFAFPVALLLFSCQESRPVFFNMQPPVLEPGTGLKASDCGACHQNQYRDWQHSTHAAAYTDLQFQSEISKPGTPKELCKNCHIPLGNQRETSADGKANPTFDAALQQEGVTCAACHVRNENGHSVIVGSQTSTAATAVKSGTHAVVVDRAYLLGRCESCHQANARFTEHYVCSFNTAQELRSGPFGKTHTCISCHLETGTITETAIRTEPDRITAADPGKFTRHVFPGGGVPKRFDLFPYLLTLRHDTALDFEPGEIVFSQSDRRGQIQIPVQIRNARAGHYVPTADPERFVLVRVRLLDERNGELTRQEYRIGQVWQWEPAKKLSDNRLAPLESRRHVFIFESTQSVRFIELTAYHVRLTKENGRYMQATAGMADPEFRKDIAAIDRLYPFAALLWSRRLDLVNGSSIEKDRVERNRESVRLRGYPE
;
A
#
# COMPACT_ATOMS: atom_id res chain seq x y z
N PRO A 1 -56.19 75.25 3.35
CA PRO A 1 -56.49 73.89 3.14
C PRO A 1 -55.18 73.10 2.89
N ASP A 2 -54.84 72.36 3.84
CA ASP A 2 -53.52 71.79 4.09
C ASP A 2 -53.31 70.53 3.27
N LEU A 3 -52.10 70.38 2.71
CA LEU A 3 -51.58 69.15 2.13
C LEU A 3 -50.83 68.38 3.18
N PRO A 4 -50.98 67.01 3.31
CA PRO A 4 -50.23 66.26 4.25
C PRO A 4 -48.87 65.89 3.70
N PHE A 5 -47.88 66.00 4.58
CA PHE A 5 -46.50 65.50 4.44
C PHE A 5 -46.49 63.98 4.35
N PHE A 6 -45.90 63.44 3.28
CA PHE A 6 -45.50 62.06 3.18
C PHE A 6 -44.11 61.89 3.76
N SER A 7 -43.99 61.12 4.84
CA SER A 7 -42.74 60.66 5.43
C SER A 7 -42.23 59.46 4.61
N ALA A 8 -41.01 59.56 4.08
CA ALA A 8 -40.29 58.48 3.44
C ALA A 8 -39.78 57.44 4.42
N PRO A 9 -39.85 56.11 4.14
CA PRO A 9 -39.28 55.10 4.99
C PRO A 9 -37.75 55.04 4.87
N ALA A 10 -37.09 55.01 6.03
CA ALA A 10 -35.64 54.81 6.10
C ALA A 10 -35.25 53.40 5.64
N LEU A 11 -34.51 53.33 4.55
CA LEU A 11 -33.86 52.10 4.12
C LEU A 11 -32.69 51.76 5.06
N PHE A 12 -32.90 50.77 5.91
CA PHE A 12 -31.79 50.12 6.65
C PHE A 12 -30.96 49.27 5.67
N ALA A 13 -29.81 49.79 5.27
CA ALA A 13 -28.81 48.99 4.57
C ALA A 13 -28.08 48.08 5.55
N PHE A 14 -28.43 46.79 5.53
CA PHE A 14 -27.60 45.78 6.19
C PHE A 14 -26.30 45.56 5.38
N PRO A 15 -25.14 45.66 5.98
CA PRO A 15 -23.93 45.30 5.28
C PRO A 15 -23.92 43.75 5.17
N VAL A 16 -24.12 43.23 3.97
CA VAL A 16 -23.80 41.84 3.65
C VAL A 16 -22.30 41.70 3.72
N ALA A 17 -21.80 41.23 4.85
CA ALA A 17 -20.42 40.76 4.96
C ALA A 17 -20.29 39.53 4.07
N LEU A 18 -19.74 39.70 2.90
CA LEU A 18 -19.27 38.62 2.04
C LEU A 18 -18.10 37.95 2.81
N LEU A 19 -18.40 36.90 3.55
CA LEU A 19 -17.40 35.93 4.02
C LEU A 19 -16.85 35.23 2.78
N LEU A 20 -15.82 35.82 2.19
CA LEU A 20 -14.92 35.12 1.30
C LEU A 20 -14.25 34.02 2.12
N PHE A 21 -14.88 32.85 2.18
CA PHE A 21 -14.15 31.64 2.46
C PHE A 21 -13.12 31.49 1.34
N SER A 22 -11.92 32.02 1.58
CA SER A 22 -10.76 31.62 0.81
C SER A 22 -10.60 30.12 1.11
N CYS A 23 -11.00 29.27 0.16
CA CYS A 23 -10.46 27.93 0.08
C CYS A 23 -8.95 28.12 -0.08
N GLN A 24 -8.27 28.19 1.06
CA GLN A 24 -6.84 28.06 1.10
C GLN A 24 -6.62 26.60 0.71
N GLU A 25 -6.41 26.36 -0.60
CA GLU A 25 -5.86 25.10 -1.07
C GLU A 25 -4.62 24.87 -0.22
N SER A 26 -4.72 23.94 0.72
CA SER A 26 -3.57 23.52 1.51
C SER A 26 -2.55 23.02 0.51
N ARG A 27 -1.54 23.84 0.23
CA ARG A 27 -0.40 23.42 -0.59
C ARG A 27 0.08 22.10 -0.01
N PRO A 28 0.14 21.05 -0.82
CA PRO A 28 0.52 19.75 -0.30
C PRO A 28 1.91 19.87 0.33
N VAL A 29 2.04 19.50 1.58
CA VAL A 29 3.28 19.50 2.40
C VAL A 29 4.37 18.59 1.77
N PHE A 30 4.02 17.90 0.71
CA PHE A 30 4.73 16.81 0.06
C PHE A 30 5.92 17.19 -0.79
N PHE A 31 5.99 18.41 -1.23
CA PHE A 31 6.95 18.75 -2.27
C PHE A 31 8.09 19.55 -1.72
N ASN A 32 8.76 19.01 -0.71
CA ASN A 32 10.14 19.41 -0.54
C ASN A 32 10.92 18.83 -1.74
N MET A 33 11.06 19.65 -2.78
CA MET A 33 11.75 19.31 -4.04
C MET A 33 13.23 18.99 -3.81
N GLN A 34 13.72 19.13 -2.58
CA GLN A 34 15.08 18.84 -2.18
C GLN A 34 15.11 17.73 -1.14
N PRO A 35 15.24 16.47 -1.59
CA PRO A 35 15.47 15.37 -0.67
C PRO A 35 16.76 15.61 0.13
N PRO A 36 16.79 15.23 1.42
CA PRO A 36 17.95 15.44 2.25
C PRO A 36 19.16 14.72 1.68
N VAL A 37 20.28 15.45 1.53
CA VAL A 37 21.59 14.86 1.26
C VAL A 37 22.24 14.56 2.61
N LEU A 38 22.64 13.33 2.79
CA LEU A 38 23.32 12.86 4.01
C LEU A 38 24.83 12.80 3.78
N GLU A 39 25.61 12.91 4.86
CA GLU A 39 27.07 12.83 4.77
C GLU A 39 27.51 11.47 4.20
N PRO A 40 28.38 11.45 3.18
CA PRO A 40 28.96 10.21 2.68
C PRO A 40 29.74 9.48 3.78
N GLY A 41 29.65 8.16 3.83
CA GLY A 41 30.40 7.34 4.79
C GLY A 41 29.71 7.14 6.15
N THR A 42 28.50 7.66 6.36
CA THR A 42 27.72 7.47 7.60
C THR A 42 26.87 6.19 7.61
N GLY A 43 27.16 5.22 6.73
CA GLY A 43 26.36 3.99 6.67
C GLY A 43 24.99 4.24 6.07
N LEU A 44 24.94 4.72 4.82
CA LEU A 44 23.68 5.02 4.13
C LEU A 44 23.03 3.79 3.51
N LYS A 45 23.83 2.79 3.12
CA LYS A 45 23.33 1.55 2.54
C LYS A 45 22.69 0.66 3.60
N ALA A 46 21.63 -0.01 3.25
CA ALA A 46 20.98 -0.94 4.15
C ALA A 46 21.92 -2.08 4.59
N SER A 47 22.86 -2.48 3.74
CA SER A 47 23.90 -3.46 4.07
C SER A 47 24.81 -3.02 5.22
N ASP A 48 25.10 -1.71 5.33
CA ASP A 48 25.93 -1.17 6.41
C ASP A 48 25.20 -1.33 7.76
N CYS A 49 23.90 -1.02 7.80
CA CYS A 49 23.04 -1.27 8.96
C CYS A 49 22.89 -2.77 9.22
N GLY A 50 22.76 -3.56 8.17
CA GLY A 50 22.57 -5.00 8.18
C GLY A 50 23.74 -5.77 8.79
N ALA A 51 24.94 -5.19 8.82
CA ALA A 51 26.09 -5.78 9.48
C ALA A 51 25.83 -6.08 10.98
N CYS A 52 24.99 -5.25 11.64
CA CYS A 52 24.59 -5.39 13.03
C CYS A 52 23.09 -5.68 13.19
N HIS A 53 22.22 -5.06 12.40
CA HIS A 53 20.75 -5.19 12.46
C HIS A 53 20.22 -6.24 11.47
N GLN A 54 20.73 -7.45 11.54
CA GLN A 54 20.51 -8.50 10.50
C GLN A 54 19.05 -8.91 10.34
N ASN A 55 18.27 -8.99 11.42
CA ASN A 55 16.85 -9.37 11.33
C ASN A 55 16.04 -8.29 10.63
N GLN A 56 16.28 -7.02 10.98
CA GLN A 56 15.63 -5.88 10.34
C GLN A 56 16.04 -5.75 8.87
N TYR A 57 17.32 -5.97 8.58
CA TYR A 57 17.84 -5.97 7.21
C TYR A 57 17.21 -7.08 6.36
N ARG A 58 17.11 -8.30 6.89
CA ARG A 58 16.44 -9.42 6.22
C ARG A 58 14.97 -9.11 5.94
N ASP A 59 14.24 -8.58 6.93
CA ASP A 59 12.86 -8.17 6.75
C ASP A 59 12.71 -7.10 5.67
N TRP A 60 13.55 -6.07 5.73
CA TRP A 60 13.54 -4.98 4.77
C TRP A 60 13.83 -5.47 3.34
N GLN A 61 14.79 -6.36 3.14
CA GLN A 61 15.09 -6.95 1.82
C GLN A 61 13.87 -7.62 1.16
N HIS A 62 12.91 -8.10 1.96
CA HIS A 62 11.68 -8.74 1.49
C HIS A 62 10.50 -7.76 1.41
N SER A 63 10.71 -6.51 1.78
CA SER A 63 9.66 -5.48 1.79
C SER A 63 9.48 -4.83 0.41
N THR A 64 8.33 -4.18 0.23
CA THR A 64 8.10 -3.34 -0.96
C THR A 64 8.92 -2.05 -0.92
N HIS A 65 9.44 -1.64 0.25
CA HIS A 65 10.33 -0.50 0.40
C HIS A 65 11.69 -0.75 -0.27
N ALA A 66 12.29 -1.92 -0.06
CA ALA A 66 13.54 -2.29 -0.73
C ALA A 66 13.40 -2.29 -2.25
N ALA A 67 12.26 -2.70 -2.76
CA ALA A 67 11.99 -2.75 -4.19
C ALA A 67 11.40 -1.44 -4.75
N ALA A 68 11.33 -0.35 -3.97
CA ALA A 68 10.57 0.84 -4.38
C ALA A 68 11.10 1.50 -5.65
N TYR A 69 12.42 1.45 -5.90
CA TYR A 69 13.02 1.94 -7.15
C TYR A 69 12.99 0.90 -8.27
N THR A 70 13.34 -0.35 -7.97
CA THR A 70 13.45 -1.43 -8.95
C THR A 70 12.11 -2.06 -9.33
N ASP A 71 11.02 -1.56 -8.78
CA ASP A 71 9.65 -2.00 -9.07
C ASP A 71 9.29 -1.79 -10.54
N LEU A 72 8.98 -2.87 -11.25
CA LEU A 72 8.71 -2.83 -12.69
C LEU A 72 7.50 -1.94 -13.04
N GLN A 73 6.48 -1.89 -12.18
CA GLN A 73 5.36 -0.98 -12.34
C GLN A 73 5.83 0.48 -12.23
N PHE A 74 6.62 0.79 -11.19
CA PHE A 74 7.18 2.12 -11.01
C PHE A 74 8.06 2.55 -12.19
N GLN A 75 8.97 1.69 -12.64
CA GLN A 75 9.86 1.98 -13.76
C GLN A 75 9.10 2.19 -15.06
N SER A 76 8.03 1.45 -15.29
CA SER A 76 7.12 1.71 -16.42
C SER A 76 6.42 3.05 -16.28
N GLU A 77 5.88 3.37 -15.08
CA GLU A 77 5.14 4.63 -14.84
C GLU A 77 6.01 5.87 -15.02
N ILE A 78 7.21 5.89 -14.46
CA ILE A 78 8.10 7.06 -14.60
C ILE A 78 8.65 7.23 -16.01
N SER A 79 8.53 6.22 -16.87
CA SER A 79 9.00 6.28 -18.26
C SER A 79 7.97 6.88 -19.21
N LYS A 80 6.73 7.06 -18.78
CA LYS A 80 5.68 7.67 -19.61
C LYS A 80 5.98 9.15 -19.89
N PRO A 81 5.74 9.63 -21.11
CA PRO A 81 5.90 11.04 -21.43
C PRO A 81 5.09 11.94 -20.50
N GLY A 82 5.67 13.04 -20.05
CA GLY A 82 5.01 14.02 -19.18
C GLY A 82 4.95 13.62 -17.70
N THR A 83 5.41 12.43 -17.31
CA THR A 83 5.45 12.04 -15.89
C THR A 83 6.38 12.95 -15.10
N PRO A 84 5.94 13.50 -13.94
CA PRO A 84 6.78 14.30 -13.08
C PRO A 84 7.77 13.43 -12.28
N LYS A 85 8.77 12.88 -12.97
CA LYS A 85 9.70 11.86 -12.46
C LYS A 85 10.32 12.21 -11.12
N GLU A 86 10.76 13.46 -10.95
CA GLU A 86 11.42 13.90 -9.72
C GLU A 86 10.47 13.88 -8.52
N LEU A 87 9.18 14.14 -8.74
CA LEU A 87 8.17 14.01 -7.68
C LEU A 87 7.96 12.55 -7.27
N CYS A 88 7.88 11.65 -8.24
CA CYS A 88 7.75 10.21 -7.96
C CYS A 88 8.94 9.69 -7.16
N LYS A 89 10.13 10.12 -7.53
CA LYS A 89 11.37 9.76 -6.85
C LYS A 89 11.43 10.24 -5.38
N ASN A 90 10.69 11.28 -4.98
CA ASN A 90 10.68 11.76 -3.59
C ASN A 90 10.17 10.70 -2.58
N CYS A 91 9.35 9.76 -3.04
CA CYS A 91 8.88 8.65 -2.21
C CYS A 91 9.66 7.35 -2.49
N HIS A 92 10.07 7.12 -3.73
CA HIS A 92 10.69 5.86 -4.16
C HIS A 92 12.19 5.77 -3.92
N ILE A 93 12.90 6.91 -3.96
CA ILE A 93 14.33 7.09 -3.61
C ILE A 93 14.49 8.41 -2.85
N PRO A 94 14.12 8.43 -1.56
CA PRO A 94 13.87 9.68 -0.81
C PRO A 94 15.12 10.40 -0.33
N LEU A 95 16.33 9.93 -0.62
CA LEU A 95 17.58 10.58 -0.27
C LEU A 95 18.20 11.32 -1.46
N GLY A 96 18.81 12.47 -1.21
CA GLY A 96 19.54 13.21 -2.24
C GLY A 96 20.68 12.39 -2.83
N ASN A 97 21.37 11.59 -2.02
CA ASN A 97 22.45 10.69 -2.44
C ASN A 97 22.01 9.60 -3.44
N GLN A 98 20.70 9.37 -3.60
CA GLN A 98 20.13 8.43 -4.59
C GLN A 98 19.82 9.10 -5.94
N ARG A 99 20.10 10.40 -6.08
CA ARG A 99 19.76 11.20 -7.25
C ARG A 99 21.00 11.50 -8.09
N GLU A 100 20.94 11.22 -9.38
CA GLU A 100 22.01 11.52 -10.34
C GLU A 100 22.24 13.02 -10.51
N THR A 101 21.16 13.77 -10.40
CA THR A 101 21.17 15.23 -10.52
C THR A 101 20.65 15.88 -9.24
N SER A 102 21.27 16.98 -8.88
CA SER A 102 20.80 17.89 -7.82
C SER A 102 19.55 18.67 -8.27
N ALA A 103 18.91 19.36 -7.35
CA ALA A 103 17.71 20.15 -7.62
C ALA A 103 17.92 21.27 -8.65
N ASP A 104 19.17 21.75 -8.81
CA ASP A 104 19.57 22.75 -9.81
C ASP A 104 19.90 22.11 -11.19
N GLY A 105 19.67 20.81 -11.36
CA GLY A 105 19.89 20.08 -12.62
C GLY A 105 21.34 19.70 -12.89
N LYS A 106 22.29 19.97 -11.96
CA LYS A 106 23.70 19.59 -12.13
C LYS A 106 23.91 18.15 -11.66
N ALA A 107 25.03 17.57 -12.14
CA ALA A 107 25.50 16.28 -11.64
C ALA A 107 25.69 16.32 -10.11
N ASN A 108 25.15 15.32 -9.41
CA ASN A 108 25.23 15.25 -7.97
C ASN A 108 26.52 14.52 -7.53
N PRO A 109 27.46 15.21 -6.90
CA PRO A 109 28.74 14.61 -6.50
C PRO A 109 28.60 13.56 -5.38
N THR A 110 27.45 13.52 -4.71
CA THR A 110 27.16 12.55 -3.63
C THR A 110 26.33 11.37 -4.11
N PHE A 111 26.06 11.26 -5.41
CA PHE A 111 25.27 10.19 -5.99
C PHE A 111 25.96 8.82 -5.81
N ASP A 112 25.20 7.85 -5.33
CA ASP A 112 25.60 6.45 -5.22
C ASP A 112 24.57 5.57 -5.93
N ALA A 113 24.96 4.99 -7.07
CA ALA A 113 24.09 4.15 -7.88
C ALA A 113 23.64 2.86 -7.14
N ALA A 114 24.49 2.30 -6.28
CA ALA A 114 24.11 1.14 -5.50
C ALA A 114 23.07 1.49 -4.44
N LEU A 115 23.18 2.68 -3.81
CA LEU A 115 22.18 3.20 -2.88
C LEU A 115 20.85 3.51 -3.59
N GLN A 116 20.88 3.96 -4.84
CA GLN A 116 19.67 4.20 -5.63
C GLN A 116 18.84 2.92 -5.80
N GLN A 117 19.50 1.78 -6.05
CA GLN A 117 18.83 0.49 -6.22
C GLN A 117 18.14 -0.02 -4.94
N GLU A 118 18.51 0.51 -3.77
CA GLU A 118 17.91 0.12 -2.48
C GLU A 118 16.51 0.73 -2.24
N GLY A 119 16.03 1.62 -3.10
CA GLY A 119 14.71 2.22 -2.93
C GLY A 119 14.58 3.02 -1.62
N VAL A 120 13.62 2.68 -0.77
CA VAL A 120 13.47 3.29 0.57
C VAL A 120 14.34 2.50 1.55
N THR A 121 15.60 2.93 1.67
CA THR A 121 16.61 2.30 2.52
C THR A 121 16.43 2.64 4.01
N CYS A 122 17.19 1.98 4.88
CA CYS A 122 17.18 2.22 6.34
C CYS A 122 17.41 3.70 6.68
N ALA A 123 18.38 4.34 6.02
CA ALA A 123 18.71 5.74 6.23
C ALA A 123 17.55 6.71 5.91
N ALA A 124 16.63 6.33 5.02
CA ALA A 124 15.46 7.15 4.70
C ALA A 124 14.54 7.41 5.89
N CYS A 125 14.51 6.49 6.86
CA CYS A 125 13.72 6.60 8.08
C CYS A 125 14.55 6.90 9.32
N HIS A 126 15.77 6.36 9.38
CA HIS A 126 16.58 6.37 10.59
C HIS A 126 17.73 7.38 10.60
N VAL A 127 17.96 8.12 9.51
CA VAL A 127 19.01 9.14 9.46
C VAL A 127 18.40 10.48 9.05
N ARG A 128 18.76 11.53 9.77
CA ARG A 128 18.41 12.90 9.41
C ARG A 128 19.65 13.80 9.43
N ASN A 129 19.60 14.88 8.67
CA ASN A 129 20.63 15.91 8.71
C ASN A 129 20.27 16.94 9.80
N GLU A 130 21.18 17.19 10.71
CA GLU A 130 21.11 18.27 11.70
C GLU A 130 22.34 19.15 11.57
N ASN A 131 22.17 20.38 11.08
CA ASN A 131 23.24 21.35 10.93
C ASN A 131 24.45 20.85 10.10
N GLY A 132 24.19 20.07 9.06
CA GLY A 132 25.22 19.50 8.21
C GLY A 132 25.74 18.13 8.64
N HIS A 133 25.34 17.63 9.81
CA HIS A 133 25.73 16.32 10.33
C HIS A 133 24.63 15.29 10.27
N SER A 134 24.98 14.06 9.97
CA SER A 134 24.03 12.93 9.96
C SER A 134 23.83 12.42 11.39
N VAL A 135 22.55 12.38 11.82
CA VAL A 135 22.14 11.91 13.14
C VAL A 135 21.27 10.66 12.98
N ILE A 136 21.58 9.61 13.74
CA ILE A 136 20.80 8.38 13.74
C ILE A 136 19.64 8.49 14.72
N VAL A 137 18.43 8.20 14.25
CA VAL A 137 17.19 8.26 15.02
C VAL A 137 16.66 6.85 15.25
N GLY A 138 16.32 6.53 16.48
CA GLY A 138 15.81 5.21 16.86
C GLY A 138 14.72 5.24 17.92
N SER A 139 14.33 4.07 18.37
CA SER A 139 13.33 3.88 19.43
C SER A 139 13.92 3.84 20.84
N GLN A 140 15.23 3.65 20.96
CA GLN A 140 15.97 3.56 22.22
C GLN A 140 17.14 4.54 22.21
N THR A 141 17.41 5.15 23.35
CA THR A 141 18.50 6.11 23.52
C THR A 141 19.83 5.37 23.68
N SER A 142 20.84 5.81 22.90
CA SER A 142 22.26 5.47 23.12
C SER A 142 23.07 6.76 23.12
N THR A 143 23.77 7.05 24.22
CA THR A 143 24.67 8.18 24.28
C THR A 143 25.97 7.88 23.53
N ALA A 144 26.70 8.91 23.08
CA ALA A 144 27.99 8.73 22.43
C ALA A 144 28.98 7.94 23.32
N ALA A 145 28.99 8.20 24.63
CA ALA A 145 29.84 7.47 25.59
C ALA A 145 29.45 5.99 25.69
N THR A 146 28.15 5.66 25.71
CA THR A 146 27.65 4.28 25.73
C THR A 146 27.96 3.59 24.40
N ALA A 147 27.79 4.29 23.28
CA ALA A 147 28.07 3.77 21.95
C ALA A 147 29.55 3.38 21.79
N VAL A 148 30.46 4.27 22.18
CA VAL A 148 31.92 3.98 22.14
C VAL A 148 32.27 2.77 22.97
N LYS A 149 31.71 2.65 24.18
CA LYS A 149 31.98 1.52 25.09
C LYS A 149 31.45 0.19 24.58
N SER A 150 30.32 0.19 23.88
CA SER A 150 29.66 -1.02 23.33
C SER A 150 30.03 -1.31 21.89
N GLY A 151 30.85 -0.48 21.22
CA GLY A 151 31.15 -0.60 19.79
C GLY A 151 29.96 -0.32 18.89
N THR A 152 28.97 0.43 19.36
CA THR A 152 27.75 0.83 18.63
C THR A 152 27.79 2.30 18.23
N HIS A 153 26.73 2.81 17.64
CA HIS A 153 26.56 4.22 17.30
C HIS A 153 25.62 4.96 18.27
N ALA A 154 25.78 6.26 18.39
CA ALA A 154 24.83 7.09 19.15
C ALA A 154 23.47 7.14 18.47
N VAL A 155 22.41 7.17 19.26
CA VAL A 155 21.02 7.20 18.79
C VAL A 155 20.26 8.29 19.53
N VAL A 156 19.53 9.12 18.77
CA VAL A 156 18.58 10.09 19.30
C VAL A 156 17.17 9.47 19.22
N VAL A 157 16.42 9.56 20.32
CA VAL A 157 15.01 9.12 20.31
C VAL A 157 14.12 10.24 19.82
N ASP A 158 13.53 10.06 18.65
CA ASP A 158 12.52 10.94 18.10
C ASP A 158 11.42 10.16 17.39
N ARG A 159 10.41 9.79 18.14
CA ARG A 159 9.25 9.04 17.62
C ARG A 159 8.40 9.87 16.66
N ALA A 160 8.33 11.18 16.87
CA ALA A 160 7.57 12.07 16.00
C ALA A 160 8.20 12.14 14.61
N TYR A 161 9.54 12.21 14.54
CA TYR A 161 10.28 12.15 13.29
C TYR A 161 10.01 10.83 12.54
N LEU A 162 10.14 9.69 13.22
CA LEU A 162 9.90 8.36 12.60
C LEU A 162 8.49 8.22 12.05
N LEU A 163 7.47 8.69 12.78
CA LEU A 163 6.08 8.69 12.29
C LEU A 163 5.91 9.64 11.10
N GLY A 164 6.51 10.81 11.16
CA GLY A 164 6.51 11.78 10.07
C GLY A 164 7.10 11.22 8.77
N ARG A 165 8.08 10.30 8.86
CA ARG A 165 8.63 9.62 7.66
C ARG A 165 7.61 8.73 6.97
N CYS A 166 6.76 8.02 7.71
CA CYS A 166 5.66 7.27 7.10
C CYS A 166 4.71 8.22 6.35
N GLU A 167 4.28 9.26 7.03
CA GLU A 167 3.32 10.23 6.49
C GLU A 167 3.88 11.00 5.29
N SER A 168 5.18 11.27 5.24
CA SER A 168 5.80 12.01 4.14
C SER A 168 5.61 11.35 2.77
N CYS A 169 5.37 10.04 2.69
CA CYS A 169 5.12 9.30 1.45
C CYS A 169 3.69 8.74 1.38
N HIS A 170 3.10 8.35 2.52
CA HIS A 170 1.77 7.75 2.58
C HIS A 170 0.63 8.76 2.81
N GLN A 171 0.91 10.04 2.67
CA GLN A 171 -0.05 11.14 2.64
C GLN A 171 0.28 12.08 1.49
N ALA A 172 -0.02 11.71 0.25
CA ALA A 172 0.21 12.51 -0.93
C ALA A 172 -1.11 12.73 -1.68
N ASN A 173 -1.63 13.95 -1.62
CA ASN A 173 -2.85 14.29 -2.32
C ASN A 173 -2.63 15.57 -3.11
N ALA A 174 -2.27 15.45 -4.37
CA ALA A 174 -2.04 16.58 -5.26
C ALA A 174 -2.35 16.26 -6.71
N ARG A 175 -2.89 17.25 -7.39
CA ARG A 175 -3.01 17.26 -8.84
C ARG A 175 -1.83 18.04 -9.42
N PHE A 176 -1.07 17.42 -10.32
CA PHE A 176 0.08 18.05 -10.96
C PHE A 176 -0.28 18.61 -12.33
N THR A 177 -1.04 17.84 -13.08
CA THR A 177 -1.60 18.20 -14.37
C THR A 177 -3.04 17.68 -14.46
N GLU A 178 -3.71 17.88 -15.57
CA GLU A 178 -5.02 17.26 -15.80
C GLU A 178 -4.96 15.74 -15.92
N HIS A 179 -3.76 15.15 -16.13
CA HIS A 179 -3.54 13.73 -16.31
C HIS A 179 -2.82 13.06 -15.11
N TYR A 180 -2.11 13.83 -14.29
CA TYR A 180 -1.31 13.28 -13.18
C TYR A 180 -1.82 13.73 -11.82
N VAL A 181 -2.28 12.76 -11.04
CA VAL A 181 -2.78 12.96 -9.68
C VAL A 181 -2.12 11.93 -8.75
N CYS A 182 -1.54 12.40 -7.63
CA CYS A 182 -1.28 11.53 -6.49
C CYS A 182 -2.47 11.62 -5.53
N SER A 183 -3.02 10.48 -5.12
CA SER A 183 -4.18 10.44 -4.22
C SER A 183 -3.98 9.37 -3.15
N PHE A 184 -3.01 9.60 -2.27
CA PHE A 184 -2.68 8.73 -1.14
C PHE A 184 -3.07 9.44 0.16
N ASN A 185 -4.13 9.01 0.81
CA ASN A 185 -4.66 9.65 2.02
C ASN A 185 -4.56 8.74 3.26
N THR A 186 -3.67 7.74 3.24
CA THR A 186 -3.60 6.70 4.27
C THR A 186 -3.42 7.27 5.68
N ALA A 187 -2.54 8.25 5.86
CA ALA A 187 -2.32 8.84 7.17
C ALA A 187 -3.54 9.64 7.67
N GLN A 188 -4.19 10.40 6.80
CA GLN A 188 -5.42 11.12 7.15
C GLN A 188 -6.57 10.14 7.44
N GLU A 189 -6.71 9.09 6.66
CA GLU A 189 -7.71 8.03 6.87
C GLU A 189 -7.55 7.40 8.26
N LEU A 190 -6.31 7.09 8.69
CA LEU A 190 -6.04 6.60 10.03
C LEU A 190 -6.40 7.63 11.11
N ARG A 191 -5.91 8.88 10.98
CA ARG A 191 -6.14 9.93 11.98
C ARG A 191 -7.61 10.25 12.17
N SER A 192 -8.39 10.22 11.10
CA SER A 192 -9.84 10.50 11.13
C SER A 192 -10.68 9.30 11.54
N GLY A 193 -10.10 8.09 11.51
CA GLY A 193 -10.77 6.83 11.80
C GLY A 193 -10.82 6.49 13.29
N PRO A 194 -11.48 5.39 13.63
CA PRO A 194 -11.68 4.97 15.03
C PRO A 194 -10.38 4.63 15.76
N PHE A 195 -9.31 4.32 15.04
CA PHE A 195 -8.00 3.95 15.58
C PHE A 195 -7.04 5.14 15.77
N GLY A 196 -7.36 6.32 15.21
CA GLY A 196 -6.43 7.46 15.12
C GLY A 196 -5.93 8.03 16.46
N LYS A 197 -6.67 7.79 17.57
CA LYS A 197 -6.26 8.21 18.92
C LYS A 197 -5.43 7.15 19.67
N THR A 198 -5.48 5.90 19.27
CA THR A 198 -4.93 4.76 20.01
C THR A 198 -3.80 4.03 19.26
N HIS A 199 -3.75 4.17 17.94
CA HIS A 199 -2.80 3.46 17.09
C HIS A 199 -2.04 4.44 16.20
N THR A 200 -0.88 3.99 15.74
CA THR A 200 -0.01 4.69 14.79
C THR A 200 0.37 3.74 13.66
N CYS A 201 0.95 4.26 12.59
CA CYS A 201 1.50 3.43 11.50
C CYS A 201 2.44 2.34 12.06
N ILE A 202 3.32 2.74 12.97
CA ILE A 202 4.33 1.87 13.60
C ILE A 202 3.68 0.74 14.39
N SER A 203 2.62 1.02 15.16
CA SER A 203 1.99 0.01 16.03
C SER A 203 1.31 -1.15 15.28
N CYS A 204 0.98 -0.93 13.99
CA CYS A 204 0.37 -1.95 13.14
C CYS A 204 1.34 -2.55 12.13
N HIS A 205 2.22 -1.71 11.53
CA HIS A 205 3.09 -2.14 10.43
C HIS A 205 4.49 -2.60 10.87
N LEU A 206 4.90 -2.30 12.11
CA LEU A 206 6.16 -2.73 12.70
C LEU A 206 5.89 -3.66 13.89
N GLU A 207 5.34 -4.82 13.64
CA GLU A 207 5.03 -5.80 14.68
C GLU A 207 6.28 -6.35 15.38
N THR A 208 6.11 -6.87 16.58
CA THR A 208 7.19 -7.58 17.26
C THR A 208 7.32 -8.99 16.71
N GLY A 209 8.49 -9.33 16.19
CA GLY A 209 8.86 -10.68 15.76
C GLY A 209 9.63 -11.41 16.86
N THR A 210 9.67 -12.74 16.76
CA THR A 210 10.49 -13.60 17.61
C THR A 210 11.67 -14.11 16.80
N ILE A 211 12.87 -14.03 17.38
CA ILE A 211 14.08 -14.60 16.78
C ILE A 211 13.97 -16.13 16.89
N THR A 212 14.07 -16.82 15.77
CA THR A 212 14.02 -18.29 15.77
C THR A 212 15.27 -18.89 16.41
N GLU A 213 15.16 -20.09 17.01
CA GLU A 213 16.32 -20.81 17.58
C GLU A 213 17.48 -20.94 16.58
N THR A 214 17.20 -21.07 15.30
CA THR A 214 18.23 -21.16 14.25
C THR A 214 19.03 -19.86 14.17
N ALA A 215 18.38 -18.69 14.23
CA ALA A 215 19.06 -17.40 14.23
C ALA A 215 19.89 -17.18 15.51
N ILE A 216 19.39 -17.65 16.66
CA ILE A 216 20.11 -17.61 17.94
C ILE A 216 21.39 -18.47 17.89
N ARG A 217 21.33 -19.63 17.25
CA ARG A 217 22.48 -20.54 17.14
C ARG A 217 23.56 -20.07 16.17
N THR A 218 23.18 -19.38 15.10
CA THR A 218 24.14 -18.95 14.08
C THR A 218 24.80 -17.62 14.40
N GLU A 219 24.20 -16.78 15.26
CA GLU A 219 24.63 -15.41 15.52
C GLU A 219 24.38 -14.97 16.98
N PRO A 220 24.93 -15.69 17.99
CA PRO A 220 24.62 -15.44 19.40
C PRO A 220 25.05 -14.06 19.91
N ASP A 221 26.08 -13.45 19.32
CA ASP A 221 26.69 -12.20 19.80
C ASP A 221 25.96 -10.92 19.31
N ARG A 222 24.90 -11.08 18.53
CA ARG A 222 24.19 -9.96 17.88
C ARG A 222 22.76 -9.72 18.37
N ILE A 223 22.39 -10.38 19.46
CA ILE A 223 21.10 -10.17 20.12
C ILE A 223 21.27 -8.98 21.06
N THR A 224 20.60 -7.86 20.74
CA THR A 224 20.61 -6.70 21.63
C THR A 224 19.98 -7.04 22.98
N ALA A 225 20.62 -6.63 24.07
CA ALA A 225 20.34 -7.03 25.44
C ALA A 225 18.94 -6.64 26.00
N ALA A 226 18.13 -5.89 25.27
CA ALA A 226 16.86 -5.36 25.78
C ALA A 226 15.73 -6.40 25.85
N ASP A 227 15.71 -7.39 24.94
CA ASP A 227 14.72 -8.47 24.95
C ASP A 227 15.25 -9.63 24.09
N PRO A 228 16.04 -10.56 24.68
CA PRO A 228 16.65 -11.64 23.93
C PRO A 228 15.54 -12.51 23.29
N GLY A 229 15.52 -12.53 21.98
CA GLY A 229 14.55 -13.29 21.21
C GLY A 229 13.44 -12.47 20.55
N LYS A 230 13.35 -11.17 20.78
CA LYS A 230 12.37 -10.29 20.11
C LYS A 230 13.03 -9.15 19.34
N PHE A 231 12.42 -8.77 18.23
CA PHE A 231 12.86 -7.62 17.42
C PHE A 231 11.67 -6.97 16.71
N THR A 232 11.83 -5.72 16.31
CA THR A 232 10.82 -5.02 15.52
C THR A 232 10.93 -5.43 14.07
N ARG A 233 9.84 -6.01 13.51
CA ARG A 233 9.76 -6.47 12.13
C ARG A 233 9.76 -5.30 11.15
N HIS A 234 10.49 -5.42 10.04
CA HIS A 234 10.62 -4.39 8.99
C HIS A 234 10.13 -4.88 7.62
N VAL A 235 9.14 -5.77 7.59
CA VAL A 235 8.51 -6.28 6.36
C VAL A 235 7.56 -5.26 5.76
N PHE A 236 6.98 -4.38 6.58
CA PHE A 236 6.00 -3.39 6.16
C PHE A 236 4.87 -4.03 5.36
N PRO A 237 4.03 -4.88 5.99
CA PRO A 237 2.96 -5.58 5.30
C PRO A 237 2.00 -4.56 4.67
N GLY A 238 1.89 -4.64 3.34
CA GLY A 238 0.94 -3.86 2.55
C GLY A 238 -0.28 -4.71 2.21
N GLY A 239 -0.78 -4.59 0.99
CA GLY A 239 -1.93 -5.36 0.53
C GLY A 239 -1.66 -6.84 0.25
N GLY A 240 -0.57 -7.43 0.73
CA GLY A 240 -0.26 -8.85 0.58
C GLY A 240 0.16 -9.28 -0.83
N VAL A 241 0.46 -8.34 -1.72
CA VAL A 241 1.00 -8.63 -3.06
C VAL A 241 2.46 -8.21 -3.09
N PRO A 242 3.42 -9.13 -3.04
CA PRO A 242 4.84 -8.80 -3.08
C PRO A 242 5.27 -8.33 -4.47
N LYS A 243 6.49 -7.82 -4.60
CA LYS A 243 7.04 -7.36 -5.88
C LYS A 243 7.60 -8.48 -6.76
N ARG A 244 7.80 -9.67 -6.20
CA ARG A 244 8.28 -10.88 -6.89
C ARG A 244 7.56 -12.10 -6.35
N PHE A 245 7.44 -13.14 -7.15
CA PHE A 245 6.74 -14.39 -6.77
C PHE A 245 7.45 -15.16 -5.66
N ASP A 246 8.78 -15.12 -5.61
CA ASP A 246 9.59 -15.80 -4.58
C ASP A 246 9.43 -15.19 -3.17
N LEU A 247 8.81 -14.01 -3.06
CA LEU A 247 8.56 -13.35 -1.79
C LEU A 247 7.22 -13.76 -1.13
N PHE A 248 6.33 -14.43 -1.84
CA PHE A 248 5.07 -14.89 -1.25
C PHE A 248 5.24 -15.75 0.01
N PRO A 249 6.15 -16.75 0.04
CA PRO A 249 6.37 -17.55 1.24
C PRO A 249 6.79 -16.73 2.46
N TYR A 250 7.51 -15.63 2.25
CA TYR A 250 7.95 -14.77 3.34
C TYR A 250 6.76 -14.08 4.04
N LEU A 251 5.68 -13.80 3.34
CA LEU A 251 4.46 -13.24 3.92
C LEU A 251 3.83 -14.16 4.98
N LEU A 252 4.06 -15.49 4.90
CA LEU A 252 3.58 -16.45 5.90
C LEU A 252 4.20 -16.24 7.29
N THR A 253 5.34 -15.56 7.36
CA THR A 253 6.01 -15.23 8.63
C THR A 253 5.37 -14.07 9.38
N LEU A 254 4.43 -13.33 8.76
CA LEU A 254 3.73 -12.21 9.37
C LEU A 254 2.62 -12.71 10.30
N ARG A 255 2.32 -11.94 11.33
CA ARG A 255 1.28 -12.26 12.32
C ARG A 255 -0.11 -12.28 11.69
N HIS A 256 -0.42 -11.27 10.89
CA HIS A 256 -1.72 -11.11 10.26
C HIS A 256 -1.65 -11.40 8.76
N ASP A 257 -2.66 -12.06 8.27
CA ASP A 257 -2.80 -12.47 6.88
C ASP A 257 -3.43 -11.35 6.02
N THR A 258 -4.60 -10.87 6.45
CA THR A 258 -5.36 -9.83 5.76
C THR A 258 -6.07 -8.92 6.75
N ALA A 259 -6.36 -7.69 6.32
CA ALA A 259 -7.20 -6.75 7.06
C ALA A 259 -8.70 -7.05 6.91
N LEU A 260 -9.08 -7.83 5.92
CA LEU A 260 -10.47 -8.14 5.58
C LEU A 260 -10.90 -9.49 6.11
N ASP A 261 -12.13 -9.55 6.61
CA ASP A 261 -12.86 -10.78 6.87
C ASP A 261 -13.93 -10.97 5.80
N PHE A 262 -14.16 -12.23 5.40
CA PHE A 262 -15.16 -12.63 4.43
C PHE A 262 -16.01 -13.76 5.01
N GLU A 263 -17.33 -13.58 5.03
CA GLU A 263 -18.26 -14.59 5.52
C GLU A 263 -19.39 -14.78 4.51
N PRO A 264 -19.56 -15.98 3.94
CA PRO A 264 -20.74 -16.27 3.14
C PRO A 264 -21.94 -16.40 4.06
N GLY A 265 -23.03 -15.75 3.69
CA GLY A 265 -24.32 -15.93 4.35
C GLY A 265 -25.08 -17.16 3.83
N GLU A 266 -26.29 -17.33 4.32
CA GLU A 266 -27.18 -18.38 3.86
C GLU A 266 -27.50 -18.22 2.37
N ILE A 267 -27.32 -19.29 1.60
CA ILE A 267 -27.62 -19.34 0.17
C ILE A 267 -29.10 -19.56 0.02
N VAL A 268 -29.78 -18.67 -0.70
CA VAL A 268 -31.23 -18.74 -0.92
C VAL A 268 -31.51 -19.20 -2.36
N PHE A 269 -32.26 -20.25 -2.47
CA PHE A 269 -32.82 -20.74 -3.74
C PHE A 269 -34.27 -20.28 -3.81
N SER A 270 -34.60 -19.45 -4.78
CA SER A 270 -36.00 -19.07 -5.04
C SER A 270 -36.44 -19.60 -6.39
N GLN A 271 -37.66 -20.19 -6.44
CA GLN A 271 -38.32 -20.54 -7.68
C GLN A 271 -39.50 -19.57 -7.90
N SER A 272 -39.46 -18.80 -8.97
CA SER A 272 -40.65 -18.15 -9.50
C SER A 272 -41.11 -18.92 -10.74
N ASP A 273 -42.36 -18.77 -11.15
CA ASP A 273 -43.11 -19.63 -12.10
C ASP A 273 -42.42 -19.98 -13.43
N ARG A 274 -41.26 -19.43 -13.76
CA ARG A 274 -40.49 -19.71 -14.97
C ARG A 274 -38.98 -19.70 -14.87
N ARG A 275 -38.38 -19.14 -13.77
CA ARG A 275 -36.93 -19.10 -13.58
C ARG A 275 -36.58 -19.14 -12.10
N GLY A 276 -35.72 -20.05 -11.70
CA GLY A 276 -35.15 -20.06 -10.36
C GLY A 276 -34.02 -19.05 -10.24
N GLN A 277 -33.75 -18.56 -9.03
CA GLN A 277 -32.59 -17.72 -8.70
C GLN A 277 -31.80 -18.34 -7.57
N ILE A 278 -30.50 -18.18 -7.64
CA ILE A 278 -29.57 -18.47 -6.54
C ILE A 278 -29.02 -17.15 -6.03
N GLN A 279 -29.29 -16.83 -4.76
CA GLN A 279 -28.76 -15.66 -4.10
C GLN A 279 -27.66 -16.06 -3.13
N ILE A 280 -26.48 -15.51 -3.30
CA ILE A 280 -25.29 -15.82 -2.51
C ILE A 280 -24.81 -14.53 -1.84
N PRO A 281 -25.20 -14.29 -0.58
CA PRO A 281 -24.73 -13.15 0.15
C PRO A 281 -23.31 -13.39 0.67
N VAL A 282 -22.49 -12.35 0.61
CA VAL A 282 -21.14 -12.34 1.19
C VAL A 282 -21.02 -11.09 2.05
N GLN A 283 -20.72 -11.28 3.34
CA GLN A 283 -20.37 -10.23 4.26
C GLN A 283 -18.88 -9.95 4.16
N ILE A 284 -18.51 -8.69 3.97
CA ILE A 284 -17.12 -8.26 3.82
C ILE A 284 -16.88 -7.19 4.88
N ARG A 285 -15.86 -7.37 5.72
CA ARG A 285 -15.57 -6.45 6.80
C ARG A 285 -14.11 -6.00 6.76
N ASN A 286 -13.87 -4.69 6.87
CA ASN A 286 -12.55 -4.17 7.22
C ASN A 286 -12.35 -4.31 8.73
N ALA A 287 -11.80 -5.43 9.16
CA ALA A 287 -11.72 -5.80 10.57
C ALA A 287 -10.47 -5.27 11.28
N ARG A 288 -9.37 -5.05 10.54
CA ARG A 288 -8.04 -4.84 11.14
C ARG A 288 -7.27 -3.64 10.60
N ALA A 289 -7.65 -3.03 9.47
CA ALA A 289 -6.99 -1.83 8.99
C ALA A 289 -7.58 -0.57 9.63
N GLY A 290 -6.70 0.31 10.11
CA GLY A 290 -7.08 1.62 10.66
C GLY A 290 -7.36 2.68 9.59
N HIS A 291 -7.29 2.33 8.33
CA HIS A 291 -7.52 3.16 7.15
C HIS A 291 -8.45 2.44 6.18
N TYR A 292 -8.87 3.09 5.11
CA TYR A 292 -9.68 2.44 4.08
C TYR A 292 -8.95 1.24 3.45
N VAL A 293 -9.70 0.25 2.99
CA VAL A 293 -9.18 -0.91 2.26
C VAL A 293 -9.87 -1.01 0.90
N PRO A 294 -9.08 -1.07 -0.18
CA PRO A 294 -7.64 -0.78 -0.26
C PRO A 294 -7.34 0.70 -0.03
N THR A 295 -6.10 1.03 0.34
CA THR A 295 -5.61 2.40 0.47
C THR A 295 -4.40 2.65 -0.44
N ALA A 296 -3.86 3.86 -0.41
CA ALA A 296 -2.75 4.34 -1.23
C ALA A 296 -3.11 4.41 -2.72
N ASP A 297 -2.42 3.66 -3.57
CA ASP A 297 -2.58 3.68 -5.01
C ASP A 297 -4.06 3.46 -5.43
N PRO A 298 -4.68 4.42 -6.13
CA PRO A 298 -6.10 4.37 -6.47
C PRO A 298 -6.47 3.31 -7.50
N GLU A 299 -5.50 2.74 -8.20
CA GLU A 299 -5.74 1.64 -9.16
C GLU A 299 -5.90 0.28 -8.48
N ARG A 300 -5.48 0.16 -7.21
CA ARG A 300 -5.62 -1.08 -6.44
C ARG A 300 -7.07 -1.32 -6.03
N PHE A 301 -7.48 -2.58 -6.05
CA PHE A 301 -8.82 -2.97 -5.62
C PHE A 301 -8.86 -4.40 -5.06
N VAL A 302 -9.92 -4.68 -4.31
CA VAL A 302 -10.28 -6.04 -3.93
C VAL A 302 -11.36 -6.54 -4.88
N LEU A 303 -11.17 -7.73 -5.44
CA LEU A 303 -12.10 -8.41 -6.32
C LEU A 303 -12.69 -9.60 -5.59
N VAL A 304 -13.97 -9.54 -5.27
CA VAL A 304 -14.72 -10.69 -4.76
C VAL A 304 -15.43 -11.34 -5.93
N ARG A 305 -15.21 -12.64 -6.11
CA ARG A 305 -15.75 -13.41 -7.23
C ARG A 305 -16.53 -14.61 -6.71
N VAL A 306 -17.65 -14.87 -7.32
CA VAL A 306 -18.43 -16.08 -7.13
C VAL A 306 -18.56 -16.77 -8.48
N ARG A 307 -18.20 -18.06 -8.53
CA ARG A 307 -18.36 -18.94 -9.70
C ARG A 307 -19.32 -20.07 -9.37
N LEU A 308 -20.20 -20.38 -10.30
CA LEU A 308 -21.03 -21.59 -10.29
C LEU A 308 -20.39 -22.64 -11.19
N LEU A 309 -20.14 -23.81 -10.64
CA LEU A 309 -19.44 -24.88 -11.34
C LEU A 309 -20.34 -26.13 -11.44
N ASP A 310 -20.19 -26.89 -12.54
CA ASP A 310 -20.79 -28.20 -12.73
C ASP A 310 -20.05 -29.30 -11.94
N GLU A 311 -20.51 -30.53 -12.06
CA GLU A 311 -19.92 -31.73 -11.43
C GLU A 311 -18.48 -32.02 -11.89
N ARG A 312 -18.07 -31.54 -13.08
CA ARG A 312 -16.75 -31.72 -13.68
C ARG A 312 -15.84 -30.54 -13.43
N ASN A 313 -16.25 -29.58 -12.59
CA ASN A 313 -15.58 -28.29 -12.31
C ASN A 313 -15.56 -27.33 -13.51
N GLY A 314 -16.41 -27.53 -14.52
CA GLY A 314 -16.62 -26.58 -15.59
C GLY A 314 -17.33 -25.34 -15.05
N GLU A 315 -16.83 -24.14 -15.40
CA GLU A 315 -17.47 -22.88 -15.03
C GLU A 315 -18.75 -22.71 -15.87
N LEU A 316 -19.90 -22.63 -15.18
CA LEU A 316 -21.19 -22.34 -15.79
C LEU A 316 -21.41 -20.82 -15.94
N THR A 317 -21.09 -20.08 -14.88
CA THR A 317 -21.22 -18.63 -14.86
C THR A 317 -20.44 -18.05 -13.67
N ARG A 318 -20.14 -16.75 -13.74
CA ARG A 318 -19.52 -16.01 -12.63
C ARG A 318 -20.06 -14.60 -12.49
N GLN A 319 -19.93 -14.06 -11.29
CA GLN A 319 -20.15 -12.64 -10.99
C GLN A 319 -19.00 -12.12 -10.13
N GLU A 320 -18.76 -10.84 -10.26
CA GLU A 320 -17.66 -10.15 -9.58
C GLU A 320 -18.15 -8.87 -8.90
N TYR A 321 -17.59 -8.59 -7.73
CA TYR A 321 -17.80 -7.36 -7.00
C TYR A 321 -16.45 -6.70 -6.70
N ARG A 322 -16.25 -5.51 -7.26
CA ARG A 322 -15.03 -4.73 -7.10
C ARG A 322 -15.17 -3.74 -5.94
N ILE A 323 -14.18 -3.72 -5.05
CA ILE A 323 -14.05 -2.77 -3.93
C ILE A 323 -12.79 -1.95 -4.15
N GLY A 324 -12.92 -0.65 -4.36
CA GLY A 324 -11.81 0.24 -4.69
C GLY A 324 -12.27 1.55 -5.30
N GLN A 325 -11.34 2.38 -5.69
CA GLN A 325 -11.64 3.58 -6.46
C GLN A 325 -11.74 3.26 -7.95
N VAL A 326 -12.58 4.00 -8.67
CA VAL A 326 -12.63 3.99 -10.13
C VAL A 326 -12.26 5.38 -10.61
N TRP A 327 -11.25 5.44 -11.47
CA TRP A 327 -10.77 6.68 -12.03
C TRP A 327 -10.86 6.67 -13.55
N GLN A 328 -11.20 7.81 -14.12
CA GLN A 328 -10.89 8.18 -15.48
C GLN A 328 -9.56 8.92 -15.43
N TRP A 329 -8.63 8.63 -16.34
CA TRP A 329 -7.30 9.25 -16.30
C TRP A 329 -7.10 10.38 -17.32
N GLU A 330 -7.98 10.51 -18.30
CA GLU A 330 -7.90 11.54 -19.35
C GLU A 330 -9.22 12.30 -19.51
N PRO A 331 -9.40 13.46 -18.88
CA PRO A 331 -8.61 14.02 -17.77
C PRO A 331 -8.80 13.23 -16.48
N ALA A 332 -7.83 13.29 -15.57
CA ALA A 332 -7.88 12.54 -14.32
C ALA A 332 -9.06 12.99 -13.44
N LYS A 333 -9.99 12.06 -13.19
CA LYS A 333 -11.19 12.29 -12.37
C LYS A 333 -11.59 11.02 -11.64
N LYS A 334 -11.83 11.12 -10.35
CA LYS A 334 -12.41 10.01 -9.58
C LYS A 334 -13.90 9.89 -9.92
N LEU A 335 -14.30 8.73 -10.46
CA LEU A 335 -15.68 8.44 -10.84
C LEU A 335 -16.46 7.84 -9.66
N SER A 336 -15.85 6.94 -8.89
CA SER A 336 -16.47 6.35 -7.72
C SER A 336 -15.44 5.90 -6.69
N ASP A 337 -15.88 5.72 -5.45
CA ASP A 337 -15.09 5.23 -4.33
C ASP A 337 -16.00 4.40 -3.42
N ASN A 338 -15.85 3.07 -3.47
CA ASN A 338 -16.59 2.15 -2.63
C ASN A 338 -15.66 1.34 -1.70
N ARG A 339 -14.48 1.87 -1.38
CA ARG A 339 -13.56 1.27 -0.41
C ARG A 339 -14.24 1.09 0.94
N LEU A 340 -13.77 0.13 1.73
CA LEU A 340 -14.29 -0.13 3.07
C LEU A 340 -13.57 0.75 4.10
N ALA A 341 -14.32 1.56 4.82
CA ALA A 341 -13.80 2.32 5.94
C ALA A 341 -13.36 1.38 7.09
N PRO A 342 -12.53 1.85 8.03
CA PRO A 342 -12.17 1.07 9.21
C PRO A 342 -13.42 0.58 9.97
N LEU A 343 -13.45 -0.70 10.29
CA LEU A 343 -14.55 -1.41 10.95
C LEU A 343 -15.86 -1.50 10.14
N GLU A 344 -15.91 -0.95 8.94
CA GLU A 344 -17.08 -1.08 8.07
C GLU A 344 -17.33 -2.55 7.71
N SER A 345 -18.60 -2.92 7.76
CA SER A 345 -19.10 -4.23 7.35
C SER A 345 -20.14 -4.04 6.25
N ARG A 346 -19.95 -4.69 5.11
CA ARG A 346 -20.81 -4.57 3.94
C ARG A 346 -21.27 -5.93 3.46
N ARG A 347 -22.58 -6.05 3.26
CA ARG A 347 -23.18 -7.24 2.66
C ARG A 347 -23.37 -6.99 1.16
N HIS A 348 -22.82 -7.87 0.34
CA HIS A 348 -23.09 -7.91 -1.10
C HIS A 348 -23.80 -9.22 -1.44
N VAL A 349 -24.80 -9.18 -2.34
CA VAL A 349 -25.56 -10.36 -2.75
C VAL A 349 -25.32 -10.59 -4.23
N PHE A 350 -24.72 -11.73 -4.55
CA PHE A 350 -24.61 -12.21 -5.92
C PHE A 350 -25.90 -12.93 -6.29
N ILE A 351 -26.48 -12.61 -7.45
CA ILE A 351 -27.77 -13.16 -7.89
C ILE A 351 -27.59 -13.81 -9.24
N PHE A 352 -27.73 -15.12 -9.30
CA PHE A 352 -27.62 -15.91 -10.52
C PHE A 352 -28.97 -16.44 -10.92
N GLU A 353 -29.22 -16.58 -12.23
CA GLU A 353 -30.31 -17.42 -12.71
C GLU A 353 -29.98 -18.88 -12.38
N SER A 354 -30.95 -19.61 -11.86
CA SER A 354 -30.74 -21.01 -11.49
C SER A 354 -30.50 -21.86 -12.74
N THR A 355 -29.40 -22.58 -12.76
CA THR A 355 -29.12 -23.63 -13.71
C THR A 355 -29.25 -24.98 -12.99
N GLN A 356 -29.91 -25.94 -13.59
CA GLN A 356 -30.15 -27.28 -12.97
C GLN A 356 -28.86 -28.09 -12.75
N SER A 357 -27.74 -27.64 -13.28
CA SER A 357 -26.46 -28.36 -13.29
C SER A 357 -25.42 -27.82 -12.31
N VAL A 358 -25.78 -26.89 -11.43
CA VAL A 358 -24.82 -26.34 -10.45
C VAL A 358 -24.52 -27.41 -9.40
N ARG A 359 -23.25 -27.80 -9.29
CA ARG A 359 -22.75 -28.69 -8.25
C ARG A 359 -22.01 -27.95 -7.16
N PHE A 360 -21.13 -27.01 -7.56
CA PHE A 360 -20.28 -26.29 -6.62
C PHE A 360 -20.46 -24.78 -6.76
N ILE A 361 -20.33 -24.10 -5.63
CA ILE A 361 -20.17 -22.66 -5.57
C ILE A 361 -18.74 -22.39 -5.07
N GLU A 362 -17.97 -21.65 -5.84
CA GLU A 362 -16.63 -21.22 -5.46
C GLU A 362 -16.64 -19.72 -5.23
N LEU A 363 -16.22 -19.31 -4.02
CA LEU A 363 -16.08 -17.94 -3.60
C LEU A 363 -14.59 -17.63 -3.41
N THR A 364 -14.13 -16.55 -4.02
CA THR A 364 -12.75 -16.10 -3.90
C THR A 364 -12.69 -14.59 -3.72
N ALA A 365 -11.66 -14.12 -3.01
CA ALA A 365 -11.35 -12.71 -2.94
C ALA A 365 -9.86 -12.50 -3.23
N TYR A 366 -9.56 -11.52 -4.09
CA TYR A 366 -8.21 -11.19 -4.50
C TYR A 366 -7.91 -9.73 -4.17
N HIS A 367 -6.72 -9.44 -3.69
CA HIS A 367 -6.18 -8.10 -3.78
C HIS A 367 -5.47 -7.95 -5.13
N VAL A 368 -5.95 -7.04 -5.95
CA VAL A 368 -5.42 -6.79 -7.28
C VAL A 368 -4.59 -5.50 -7.25
N ARG A 369 -3.33 -5.63 -7.68
CA ARG A 369 -2.39 -4.51 -7.83
C ARG A 369 -2.38 -4.00 -9.26
N LEU A 370 -2.38 -4.90 -10.22
CA LEU A 370 -2.23 -4.58 -11.64
C LEU A 370 -3.29 -5.34 -12.44
N THR A 371 -3.98 -4.63 -13.32
CA THR A 371 -4.93 -5.27 -14.24
C THR A 371 -4.20 -5.91 -15.42
N LYS A 372 -4.87 -6.84 -16.11
CA LYS A 372 -4.33 -7.46 -17.32
C LYS A 372 -4.08 -6.41 -18.43
N GLU A 373 -4.95 -5.42 -18.50
CA GLU A 373 -4.84 -4.30 -19.46
C GLU A 373 -3.59 -3.46 -19.19
N ASN A 374 -3.40 -3.04 -17.93
CA ASN A 374 -2.22 -2.26 -17.55
C ASN A 374 -0.94 -3.07 -17.76
N GLY A 375 -0.94 -4.38 -17.45
CA GLY A 375 0.20 -5.26 -17.74
C GLY A 375 0.54 -5.32 -19.23
N ARG A 376 -0.46 -5.45 -20.10
CA ARG A 376 -0.25 -5.43 -21.57
C ARG A 376 0.24 -4.07 -22.06
N TYR A 377 -0.29 -2.98 -21.51
CA TYR A 377 0.19 -1.65 -21.84
C TYR A 377 1.67 -1.48 -21.47
N MET A 378 2.07 -1.90 -20.27
CA MET A 378 3.46 -1.87 -19.83
C MET A 378 4.36 -2.71 -20.73
N GLN A 379 3.95 -3.91 -21.12
CA GLN A 379 4.69 -4.75 -22.08
C GLN A 379 4.89 -4.03 -23.42
N ALA A 380 3.83 -3.44 -23.97
CA ALA A 380 3.86 -2.73 -25.25
C ALA A 380 4.74 -1.48 -25.21
N THR A 381 4.86 -0.83 -24.07
CA THR A 381 5.63 0.41 -23.86
C THR A 381 6.99 0.18 -23.19
N ALA A 382 7.41 -1.06 -22.98
CA ALA A 382 8.67 -1.41 -22.33
C ALA A 382 9.90 -0.73 -22.94
N GLY A 383 9.89 -0.47 -24.26
CA GLY A 383 10.95 0.26 -24.94
C GLY A 383 11.18 1.69 -24.46
N MET A 384 10.21 2.31 -23.79
CA MET A 384 10.33 3.66 -23.21
C MET A 384 11.08 3.67 -21.87
N ALA A 385 11.14 2.53 -21.18
CA ALA A 385 11.80 2.41 -19.89
C ALA A 385 13.32 2.52 -19.99
N ASP A 386 13.97 2.73 -18.84
CA ASP A 386 15.41 2.65 -18.75
C ASP A 386 15.90 1.30 -19.31
N PRO A 387 16.98 1.27 -20.10
CA PRO A 387 17.54 0.05 -20.70
C PRO A 387 17.68 -1.13 -19.74
N GLU A 388 18.00 -0.86 -18.47
CA GLU A 388 18.13 -1.87 -17.41
C GLU A 388 16.84 -2.64 -17.18
N PHE A 389 15.65 -1.97 -17.23
CA PHE A 389 14.36 -2.58 -16.91
C PHE A 389 13.54 -3.06 -18.10
N ARG A 390 13.92 -2.71 -19.33
CA ARG A 390 13.13 -3.00 -20.56
C ARG A 390 12.75 -4.46 -20.71
N LYS A 391 13.73 -5.35 -20.54
CA LYS A 391 13.53 -6.80 -20.68
C LYS A 391 12.55 -7.34 -19.67
N ASP A 392 12.66 -6.88 -18.42
CA ASP A 392 11.83 -7.35 -17.33
C ASP A 392 10.41 -6.78 -17.41
N ILE A 393 10.25 -5.52 -17.82
CA ILE A 393 8.94 -4.92 -18.09
C ILE A 393 8.25 -5.63 -19.27
N ALA A 394 8.97 -5.98 -20.32
CA ALA A 394 8.43 -6.77 -21.43
C ALA A 394 7.96 -8.17 -21.01
N ALA A 395 8.46 -8.69 -19.89
CA ALA A 395 8.09 -9.98 -19.30
C ALA A 395 7.30 -9.84 -17.99
N ILE A 396 6.66 -8.70 -17.73
CA ILE A 396 6.05 -8.36 -16.43
C ILE A 396 4.99 -9.37 -15.99
N ASP A 397 4.24 -9.96 -16.91
CA ASP A 397 3.23 -11.00 -16.65
C ASP A 397 3.83 -12.29 -16.03
N ARG A 398 5.13 -12.53 -16.23
CA ARG A 398 5.84 -13.70 -15.70
C ARG A 398 6.67 -13.40 -14.47
N LEU A 399 7.12 -12.18 -14.32
CA LEU A 399 8.05 -11.77 -13.27
C LEU A 399 7.38 -11.08 -12.08
N TYR A 400 6.21 -10.48 -12.32
CA TYR A 400 5.57 -9.59 -11.36
C TYR A 400 4.17 -10.09 -10.94
N PRO A 401 3.90 -10.23 -9.65
CA PRO A 401 2.58 -10.61 -9.17
C PRO A 401 1.55 -9.51 -9.39
N PHE A 402 0.48 -9.78 -10.14
CA PHE A 402 -0.61 -8.84 -10.35
C PHE A 402 -1.63 -8.85 -9.23
N ALA A 403 -1.79 -9.99 -8.56
CA ALA A 403 -2.75 -10.17 -7.50
C ALA A 403 -2.30 -11.21 -6.47
N ALA A 404 -2.96 -11.19 -5.32
CA ALA A 404 -2.85 -12.22 -4.28
C ALA A 404 -4.24 -12.70 -3.87
N LEU A 405 -4.39 -13.99 -3.63
CA LEU A 405 -5.61 -14.61 -3.12
C LEU A 405 -5.73 -14.35 -1.61
N LEU A 406 -6.72 -13.55 -1.21
CA LEU A 406 -6.98 -13.21 0.18
C LEU A 406 -7.86 -14.25 0.88
N TRP A 407 -8.81 -14.82 0.16
CA TRP A 407 -9.80 -15.75 0.68
C TRP A 407 -10.31 -16.67 -0.41
N SER A 408 -10.60 -17.93 -0.05
CA SER A 408 -11.21 -18.90 -0.95
C SER A 408 -12.04 -19.90 -0.17
N ARG A 409 -13.30 -20.06 -0.57
CA ARG A 409 -14.22 -21.05 -0.02
C ARG A 409 -14.98 -21.75 -1.14
N ARG A 410 -15.11 -23.05 -1.01
CA ARG A 410 -15.86 -23.88 -1.95
C ARG A 410 -16.97 -24.62 -1.22
N LEU A 411 -18.16 -24.57 -1.74
CA LEU A 411 -19.35 -25.23 -1.23
C LEU A 411 -19.81 -26.31 -2.21
N ASP A 412 -20.12 -27.48 -1.72
CA ASP A 412 -20.76 -28.57 -2.47
C ASP A 412 -22.24 -28.60 -2.14
N LEU A 413 -23.10 -28.31 -3.13
CA LEU A 413 -24.52 -28.16 -2.93
C LEU A 413 -25.25 -29.49 -2.73
N VAL A 414 -24.63 -30.62 -3.06
CA VAL A 414 -25.26 -31.94 -2.92
C VAL A 414 -25.02 -32.55 -1.55
N ASN A 415 -23.78 -32.50 -1.04
CA ASN A 415 -23.45 -33.07 0.25
C ASN A 415 -23.39 -32.04 1.37
N GLY A 416 -23.58 -30.75 1.07
CA GLY A 416 -23.53 -29.65 2.05
C GLY A 416 -22.15 -29.36 2.60
N SER A 417 -21.08 -29.95 2.08
CA SER A 417 -19.73 -29.73 2.59
C SER A 417 -19.17 -28.39 2.15
N SER A 418 -18.30 -27.84 3.00
CA SER A 418 -17.61 -26.58 2.73
C SER A 418 -16.12 -26.73 3.01
N ILE A 419 -15.29 -26.29 2.07
CA ILE A 419 -13.84 -26.29 2.19
C ILE A 419 -13.35 -24.85 2.03
N GLU A 420 -12.59 -24.39 3.02
CA GLU A 420 -11.92 -23.10 2.96
C GLU A 420 -10.41 -23.32 2.92
N LYS A 421 -9.73 -22.64 2.00
CA LYS A 421 -8.27 -22.72 1.88
C LYS A 421 -7.62 -21.98 3.03
N ASP A 422 -6.68 -22.62 3.70
CA ASP A 422 -5.86 -22.01 4.71
C ASP A 422 -4.87 -20.98 4.10
N ARG A 423 -4.13 -20.30 4.96
CA ARG A 423 -3.18 -19.26 4.55
C ARG A 423 -2.06 -19.80 3.65
N VAL A 424 -1.57 -21.01 3.92
CA VAL A 424 -0.49 -21.64 3.14
C VAL A 424 -0.98 -22.02 1.74
N GLU A 425 -2.18 -22.56 1.65
CA GLU A 425 -2.81 -22.93 0.38
C GLU A 425 -3.08 -21.67 -0.48
N ARG A 426 -3.63 -20.60 0.12
CA ARG A 426 -3.85 -19.33 -0.58
C ARG A 426 -2.54 -18.72 -1.09
N ASN A 427 -1.49 -18.79 -0.30
CA ASN A 427 -0.17 -18.31 -0.67
C ASN A 427 0.39 -19.09 -1.88
N ARG A 428 0.27 -20.43 -1.89
CA ARG A 428 0.64 -21.29 -3.02
C ARG A 428 -0.16 -20.96 -4.28
N GLU A 429 -1.45 -20.74 -4.14
CA GLU A 429 -2.32 -20.33 -5.26
C GLU A 429 -1.90 -18.98 -5.82
N SER A 430 -1.57 -18.01 -4.95
CA SER A 430 -1.09 -16.69 -5.37
C SER A 430 0.19 -16.79 -6.22
N VAL A 431 1.10 -17.69 -5.87
CA VAL A 431 2.31 -17.97 -6.69
C VAL A 431 1.94 -18.54 -8.07
N ARG A 432 0.86 -19.32 -8.16
CA ARG A 432 0.42 -19.97 -9.40
C ARG A 432 -0.40 -19.06 -10.31
N LEU A 433 -0.97 -17.99 -9.78
CA LEU A 433 -1.85 -17.07 -10.52
C LEU A 433 -1.21 -16.52 -11.80
N ARG A 434 0.11 -16.29 -11.80
CA ARG A 434 0.85 -15.81 -12.98
C ARG A 434 0.07 -14.76 -13.76
N GLY A 435 -0.02 -13.54 -13.21
CA GLY A 435 -0.77 -12.44 -13.80
C GLY A 435 -2.09 -12.14 -13.09
N TYR A 436 -3.08 -11.68 -13.84
CA TYR A 436 -4.41 -11.34 -13.33
C TYR A 436 -5.24 -12.61 -13.08
N PRO A 437 -6.03 -12.71 -12.00
CA PRO A 437 -6.92 -13.84 -11.79
C PRO A 437 -8.02 -13.89 -12.87
N GLU A 438 -8.00 -14.90 -13.70
CA GLU A 438 -8.99 -15.15 -14.76
C GLU A 438 -10.18 -15.95 -14.26
#